data_78b76677c0d7a878c99a23d141ea5cdd
#
_entry.id   78b76677c0d7a878c99a23d141ea5cdd
#
_cell.length_a   1.000
_cell.length_b   1.000
_cell.length_c   1.000
_cell.angle_alpha   90.00
_cell.angle_beta   90.00
_cell.angle_gamma   90.00
#
_symmetry.space_group_name_H-M   'P 1'
#
loop_
_entity.id
_entity.type
_entity.pdbx_description
1 polymer ?
#
loop_
_entity_poly.entity_id
_entity_poly.type
_entity_poly.pdbx_seq_one_letter_code
_entity_poly.pdbx_strand_id
1 'polypeptide(L)'
;VDRSGELFRAASAAIHDVDGGATVMTGGLTRGTDIADGSRISQTTFIEGLYRNGAAQAADAIAVHPYSFPTLPAGDAAGPVGGLADLPALHDLMQRNGDGGKKIWITEFGAATGSSSEAMSDTDQAASLLQARQLVETWDWAGPLIFYEFRDAGTDPADLEQNFGVVRADLTLKDAGVALKD
;
A
#
# COMPACT_ATOMS: atom_id res chain seq x y z
N VAL A 1 10.33 15.50 4.96
CA VAL A 1 10.10 15.26 3.52
C VAL A 1 11.29 15.69 2.68
N ASP A 2 11.90 16.87 2.93
CA ASP A 2 12.98 17.42 2.06
C ASP A 2 14.19 16.49 1.97
N ARG A 3 14.71 16.03 3.13
CA ARG A 3 15.84 15.08 3.14
C ARG A 3 15.50 13.76 2.44
N SER A 4 14.28 13.26 2.57
CA SER A 4 13.84 12.07 1.85
C SER A 4 13.78 12.32 0.35
N GLY A 5 13.33 13.51 -0.07
CA GLY A 5 13.31 13.91 -1.47
C GLY A 5 14.70 14.04 -2.08
N GLU A 6 15.68 14.59 -1.35
CA GLU A 6 17.09 14.68 -1.80
C GLU A 6 17.67 13.29 -2.02
N LEU A 7 17.52 12.40 -1.03
CA LEU A 7 17.98 11.01 -1.13
C LEU A 7 17.33 10.29 -2.32
N PHE A 8 16.02 10.44 -2.48
CA PHE A 8 15.26 9.79 -3.54
C PHE A 8 15.74 10.22 -4.93
N ARG A 9 15.89 11.54 -5.16
CA ARG A 9 16.40 12.06 -6.45
C ARG A 9 17.79 11.50 -6.76
N ALA A 10 18.69 11.49 -5.78
CA ALA A 10 20.05 10.97 -5.97
C ALA A 10 20.04 9.46 -6.29
N ALA A 11 19.20 8.69 -5.58
CA ALA A 11 19.08 7.25 -5.83
C ALA A 11 18.45 6.95 -7.19
N SER A 12 17.37 7.65 -7.55
CA SER A 12 16.71 7.48 -8.85
C SER A 12 17.66 7.79 -10.01
N ALA A 13 18.38 8.90 -9.95
CA ALA A 13 19.37 9.26 -10.96
C ALA A 13 20.46 8.17 -11.09
N ALA A 14 21.02 7.69 -9.98
CA ALA A 14 22.05 6.68 -9.98
C ALA A 14 21.57 5.32 -10.53
N ILE A 15 20.32 4.95 -10.28
CA ILE A 15 19.71 3.72 -10.83
C ILE A 15 19.53 3.87 -12.34
N HIS A 16 18.96 4.97 -12.81
CA HIS A 16 18.72 5.18 -14.23
C HIS A 16 20.02 5.37 -15.03
N ASP A 17 21.11 5.86 -14.41
CA ASP A 17 22.44 5.90 -15.04
C ASP A 17 22.97 4.50 -15.37
N VAL A 18 22.57 3.49 -14.57
CA VAL A 18 23.00 2.09 -14.79
C VAL A 18 21.97 1.33 -15.63
N ASP A 19 20.69 1.51 -15.36
CA ASP A 19 19.57 0.89 -16.06
C ASP A 19 18.45 1.92 -16.29
N GLY A 20 18.49 2.54 -17.47
CA GLY A 20 17.47 3.52 -17.88
C GLY A 20 16.07 2.94 -18.09
N GLY A 21 15.92 1.61 -18.06
CA GLY A 21 14.62 0.91 -18.12
C GLY A 21 14.05 0.52 -16.75
N ALA A 22 14.80 0.73 -15.67
CA ALA A 22 14.32 0.42 -14.33
C ALA A 22 13.12 1.30 -13.93
N THR A 23 12.13 0.71 -13.27
CA THR A 23 11.03 1.47 -12.65
C THR A 23 11.41 1.85 -11.21
N VAL A 24 11.70 3.11 -10.99
CA VAL A 24 12.06 3.64 -9.67
C VAL A 24 10.82 4.29 -9.03
N MET A 25 10.37 3.74 -7.92
CA MET A 25 9.18 4.22 -7.23
C MET A 25 9.51 4.78 -5.84
N THR A 26 8.62 5.57 -5.28
CA THR A 26 8.73 6.03 -3.88
C THR A 26 8.76 4.83 -2.92
N GLY A 27 9.22 5.03 -1.69
CA GLY A 27 8.98 4.05 -0.62
C GLY A 27 7.48 3.87 -0.42
N GLY A 28 7.05 2.65 -0.06
CA GLY A 28 5.65 2.35 0.21
C GLY A 28 5.11 3.18 1.38
N LEU A 29 4.08 3.96 1.10
CA LEU A 29 3.47 4.87 2.07
C LEU A 29 2.24 4.24 2.69
N THR A 30 2.26 4.08 4.01
CA THR A 30 1.12 3.54 4.75
C THR A 30 0.13 4.64 5.14
N ARG A 31 -1.09 4.24 5.53
CA ARG A 31 -2.11 5.16 6.04
C ARG A 31 -1.68 5.81 7.35
N GLY A 32 -2.11 7.04 7.58
CA GLY A 32 -1.78 7.76 8.80
C GLY A 32 -2.38 9.15 8.84
N THR A 33 -2.33 9.76 10.03
CA THR A 33 -2.75 11.14 10.25
C THR A 33 -1.55 12.01 10.55
N ASP A 34 -1.62 13.28 10.16
CA ASP A 34 -0.61 14.26 10.54
C ASP A 34 -0.64 14.53 12.04
N ILE A 35 0.53 14.53 12.67
CA ILE A 35 0.70 14.95 14.07
C ILE A 35 1.43 16.29 14.07
N ALA A 36 0.96 17.22 14.91
CA ALA A 36 1.43 18.60 14.90
C ALA A 36 2.94 18.79 15.19
N ASP A 37 3.56 17.83 15.89
CA ASP A 37 5.01 17.84 16.16
C ASP A 37 5.86 17.26 15.00
N GLY A 38 5.21 16.79 13.92
CA GLY A 38 5.88 16.21 12.75
C GLY A 38 6.39 14.79 12.95
N SER A 39 6.10 14.14 14.06
CA SER A 39 6.51 12.74 14.33
C SER A 39 5.81 11.73 13.42
N ARG A 40 4.65 12.10 12.86
CA ARG A 40 3.93 11.35 11.83
C ARG A 40 3.37 12.31 10.79
N ILE A 41 3.46 11.91 9.53
CA ILE A 41 2.94 12.66 8.39
C ILE A 41 2.04 11.73 7.59
N SER A 42 0.85 12.20 7.21
CA SER A 42 -0.05 11.43 6.36
C SER A 42 0.56 11.18 4.97
N GLN A 43 0.08 10.14 4.31
CA GLN A 43 0.47 9.80 2.95
C GLN A 43 0.30 11.01 2.00
N THR A 44 -0.84 11.69 2.06
CA THR A 44 -1.14 12.87 1.23
C THR A 44 -0.15 14.00 1.49
N THR A 45 0.07 14.38 2.76
CA THR A 45 1.03 15.43 3.14
C THR A 45 2.46 15.10 2.71
N PHE A 46 2.85 13.81 2.80
CA PHE A 46 4.18 13.38 2.35
C PHE A 46 4.34 13.54 0.83
N ILE A 47 3.37 13.07 0.03
CA ILE A 47 3.39 13.18 -1.43
C ILE A 47 3.34 14.64 -1.88
N GLU A 48 2.50 15.49 -1.28
CA GLU A 48 2.53 16.93 -1.52
C GLU A 48 3.89 17.55 -1.26
N GLY A 49 4.56 17.10 -0.19
CA GLY A 49 5.92 17.52 0.11
C GLY A 49 6.94 17.10 -0.94
N LEU A 50 6.81 15.88 -1.51
CA LEU A 50 7.66 15.43 -2.61
C LEU A 50 7.41 16.24 -3.90
N TYR A 51 6.15 16.64 -4.18
CA TYR A 51 5.86 17.55 -5.29
C TYR A 51 6.48 18.92 -5.06
N ARG A 52 6.31 19.52 -3.87
CA ARG A 52 6.86 20.85 -3.55
C ARG A 52 8.38 20.93 -3.69
N ASN A 53 9.11 19.86 -3.34
CA ASN A 53 10.57 19.83 -3.43
C ASN A 53 11.11 19.20 -4.73
N GLY A 54 10.25 18.85 -5.68
CA GLY A 54 10.63 18.31 -6.98
C GLY A 54 11.06 16.85 -6.99
N ALA A 55 10.89 16.12 -5.88
CA ALA A 55 11.30 14.72 -5.82
C ALA A 55 10.29 13.76 -6.47
N ALA A 56 9.00 14.09 -6.48
CA ALA A 56 7.98 13.26 -7.11
C ALA A 56 8.21 13.11 -8.63
N GLN A 57 8.80 14.12 -9.29
CA GLN A 57 9.13 14.06 -10.71
C GLN A 57 10.20 13.01 -11.03
N ALA A 58 11.08 12.70 -10.06
CA ALA A 58 12.11 11.68 -10.22
C ALA A 58 11.60 10.24 -10.03
N ALA A 59 10.35 10.07 -9.62
CA ALA A 59 9.70 8.76 -9.50
C ALA A 59 9.01 8.38 -10.81
N ASP A 60 9.11 7.12 -11.22
CA ASP A 60 8.35 6.55 -12.33
C ASP A 60 6.95 6.13 -11.88
N ALA A 61 6.80 5.78 -10.60
CA ALA A 61 5.54 5.42 -9.96
C ALA A 61 5.52 5.82 -8.48
N ILE A 62 4.33 5.91 -7.91
CA ILE A 62 4.13 6.10 -6.47
C ILE A 62 3.80 4.75 -5.84
N ALA A 63 4.52 4.36 -4.78
CA ALA A 63 4.25 3.13 -4.04
C ALA A 63 3.46 3.42 -2.76
N VAL A 64 2.49 2.57 -2.46
CA VAL A 64 1.60 2.69 -1.30
C VAL A 64 1.35 1.36 -0.60
N HIS A 65 1.07 1.41 0.70
CA HIS A 65 0.63 0.30 1.54
C HIS A 65 -0.73 0.64 2.16
N PRO A 66 -1.83 0.58 1.40
CA PRO A 66 -3.13 1.13 1.77
C PRO A 66 -3.97 0.13 2.58
N TYR A 67 -3.41 -0.40 3.67
CA TYR A 67 -4.12 -1.33 4.54
C TYR A 67 -5.44 -0.75 5.03
N SER A 68 -6.51 -1.56 4.98
CA SER A 68 -7.85 -1.16 5.40
C SER A 68 -8.35 -1.93 6.62
N PHE A 69 -7.72 -3.09 6.94
CA PHE A 69 -8.16 -3.92 8.07
C PHE A 69 -8.15 -3.14 9.41
N PRO A 70 -9.01 -3.48 10.35
CA PRO A 70 -9.97 -4.60 10.34
C PRO A 70 -11.26 -4.31 9.56
N THR A 71 -11.35 -3.22 8.80
CA THR A 71 -12.49 -2.93 7.91
C THR A 71 -12.26 -3.44 6.50
N LEU A 72 -13.35 -3.68 5.77
CA LEU A 72 -13.27 -4.01 4.34
C LEU A 72 -12.89 -2.77 3.52
N PRO A 73 -12.15 -2.93 2.40
CA PRO A 73 -11.65 -1.81 1.60
C PRO A 73 -12.69 -0.77 1.19
N ALA A 74 -13.88 -1.19 0.77
CA ALA A 74 -14.94 -0.27 0.34
C ALA A 74 -15.65 0.45 1.51
N GLY A 75 -15.47 -0.02 2.75
CA GLY A 75 -16.08 0.57 3.95
C GLY A 75 -15.18 1.54 4.73
N ASP A 76 -13.98 1.78 4.24
CA ASP A 76 -12.90 2.43 5.00
C ASP A 76 -12.88 3.97 4.97
N ALA A 77 -14.03 4.60 4.68
CA ALA A 77 -14.13 6.07 4.57
C ALA A 77 -14.01 6.84 5.89
N ALA A 78 -13.92 6.18 7.05
CA ALA A 78 -13.96 6.81 8.38
C ALA A 78 -12.64 6.73 9.17
N GLY A 79 -11.60 6.11 8.60
CA GLY A 79 -10.30 5.89 9.26
C GLY A 79 -9.25 6.96 8.93
N PRO A 80 -7.99 6.76 9.37
CA PRO A 80 -6.86 7.58 8.93
C PRO A 80 -6.71 7.56 7.41
N VAL A 81 -6.35 8.68 6.80
CA VAL A 81 -6.18 8.82 5.34
C VAL A 81 -5.08 7.89 4.82
N GLY A 82 -5.28 7.30 3.65
CA GLY A 82 -4.31 6.44 2.98
C GLY A 82 -4.70 4.96 2.93
N GLY A 83 -5.96 4.63 3.23
CA GLY A 83 -6.54 3.32 2.93
C GLY A 83 -6.81 3.13 1.43
N LEU A 84 -7.24 1.93 1.03
CA LEU A 84 -7.47 1.63 -0.38
C LEU A 84 -8.53 2.55 -1.02
N ALA A 85 -9.59 2.88 -0.27
CA ALA A 85 -10.65 3.78 -0.74
C ALA A 85 -10.18 5.23 -0.99
N ASP A 86 -9.03 5.63 -0.45
CA ASP A 86 -8.48 6.98 -0.62
C ASP A 86 -7.59 7.12 -1.87
N LEU A 87 -7.20 6.02 -2.53
CA LEU A 87 -6.28 6.06 -3.66
C LEU A 87 -6.78 6.89 -4.85
N PRO A 88 -8.09 6.96 -5.18
CA PRO A 88 -8.57 7.90 -6.20
C PRO A 88 -8.22 9.36 -5.87
N ALA A 89 -8.34 9.79 -4.61
CA ALA A 89 -7.96 11.14 -4.20
C ALA A 89 -6.44 11.39 -4.30
N LEU A 90 -5.61 10.37 -4.06
CA LEU A 90 -4.18 10.44 -4.29
C LEU A 90 -3.85 10.56 -5.78
N HIS A 91 -4.54 9.81 -6.64
CA HIS A 91 -4.37 9.93 -8.09
C HIS A 91 -4.80 11.31 -8.60
N ASP A 92 -5.91 11.88 -8.07
CA ASP A 92 -6.31 13.26 -8.36
C ASP A 92 -5.22 14.28 -7.96
N LEU A 93 -4.52 14.04 -6.84
CA LEU A 93 -3.37 14.87 -6.45
C LEU A 93 -2.23 14.76 -7.47
N MET A 94 -1.92 13.57 -7.96
CA MET A 94 -0.92 13.34 -9.00
C MET A 94 -1.32 14.05 -10.31
N GLN A 95 -2.58 13.95 -10.73
CA GLN A 95 -3.10 14.66 -11.92
C GLN A 95 -2.92 16.17 -11.81
N ARG A 96 -3.27 16.77 -10.67
CA ARG A 96 -3.10 18.22 -10.42
C ARG A 96 -1.64 18.68 -10.50
N ASN A 97 -0.70 17.77 -10.26
CA ASN A 97 0.74 18.02 -10.34
C ASN A 97 1.38 17.60 -11.68
N GLY A 98 0.58 17.21 -12.68
CA GLY A 98 1.06 16.83 -14.01
C GLY A 98 1.51 15.36 -14.15
N ASP A 99 1.35 14.54 -13.12
CA ASP A 99 1.80 13.15 -13.05
C ASP A 99 0.65 12.12 -13.19
N GLY A 100 -0.50 12.54 -13.74
CA GLY A 100 -1.66 11.66 -13.91
C GLY A 100 -1.43 10.42 -14.80
N GLY A 101 -0.37 10.44 -15.61
CA GLY A 101 0.04 9.28 -16.40
C GLY A 101 0.89 8.24 -15.65
N LYS A 102 1.40 8.57 -14.46
CA LYS A 102 2.15 7.63 -13.62
C LYS A 102 1.21 6.70 -12.87
N LYS A 103 1.69 5.47 -12.61
CA LYS A 103 0.92 4.45 -11.89
C LYS A 103 1.09 4.58 -10.38
N ILE A 104 0.05 4.19 -9.63
CA ILE A 104 0.15 3.92 -8.20
C ILE A 104 0.34 2.41 -8.03
N TRP A 105 1.45 2.00 -7.46
CA TRP A 105 1.75 0.60 -7.15
C TRP A 105 1.34 0.30 -5.71
N ILE A 106 0.49 -0.68 -5.53
CA ILE A 106 0.11 -1.17 -4.21
C ILE A 106 1.12 -2.28 -3.86
N THR A 107 2.25 -1.86 -3.27
CA THR A 107 3.38 -2.76 -3.00
C THR A 107 3.18 -3.64 -1.78
N GLU A 108 2.20 -3.30 -0.94
CA GLU A 108 1.66 -4.18 0.09
C GLU A 108 0.18 -3.90 0.29
N PHE A 109 -0.61 -4.96 0.37
CA PHE A 109 -1.99 -4.94 0.85
C PHE A 109 -2.30 -6.29 1.51
N GLY A 110 -2.88 -6.27 2.70
CA GLY A 110 -3.20 -7.50 3.44
C GLY A 110 -4.18 -7.26 4.56
N ALA A 111 -4.55 -8.35 5.21
CA ALA A 111 -5.34 -8.34 6.43
C ALA A 111 -4.89 -9.53 7.31
N ALA A 112 -4.59 -9.27 8.57
CA ALA A 112 -4.19 -10.31 9.49
C ALA A 112 -5.40 -11.07 10.03
N THR A 113 -5.25 -12.38 10.21
CA THR A 113 -6.19 -13.23 10.96
C THR A 113 -5.68 -13.47 12.38
N GLY A 114 -6.38 -14.29 13.16
CA GLY A 114 -5.93 -14.67 14.51
C GLY A 114 -6.85 -14.17 15.62
N SER A 115 -6.28 -13.89 16.80
CA SER A 115 -7.02 -13.51 18.01
C SER A 115 -6.72 -12.09 18.50
N SER A 116 -5.89 -11.33 17.81
CA SER A 116 -5.69 -9.90 18.09
C SER A 116 -7.00 -9.12 17.93
N SER A 117 -7.17 -8.01 18.66
CA SER A 117 -8.36 -7.15 18.54
C SER A 117 -8.53 -6.51 17.16
N GLU A 118 -7.47 -6.44 16.37
CA GLU A 118 -7.48 -5.92 15.00
C GLU A 118 -7.50 -7.03 13.94
N ALA A 119 -7.48 -8.31 14.37
CA ALA A 119 -7.53 -9.44 13.45
C ALA A 119 -8.91 -9.61 12.82
N MET A 120 -8.93 -10.08 11.60
CA MET A 120 -10.13 -10.47 10.87
C MET A 120 -10.35 -11.99 10.95
N SER A 121 -11.56 -12.47 10.65
CA SER A 121 -11.77 -13.89 10.40
C SER A 121 -11.12 -14.32 9.08
N ASP A 122 -10.88 -15.62 8.87
CA ASP A 122 -10.38 -16.13 7.57
C ASP A 122 -11.29 -15.72 6.40
N THR A 123 -12.61 -15.75 6.63
CA THR A 123 -13.60 -15.36 5.62
C THR A 123 -13.55 -13.87 5.33
N ASP A 124 -13.38 -13.01 6.35
CA ASP A 124 -13.26 -11.57 6.16
C ASP A 124 -11.92 -11.18 5.52
N GLN A 125 -10.83 -11.90 5.84
CA GLN A 125 -9.56 -11.76 5.13
C GLN A 125 -9.77 -12.03 3.63
N ALA A 126 -10.40 -13.15 3.28
CA ALA A 126 -10.69 -13.49 1.89
C ALA A 126 -11.54 -12.42 1.19
N ALA A 127 -12.61 -11.97 1.86
CA ALA A 127 -13.46 -10.89 1.35
C ALA A 127 -12.68 -9.59 1.13
N SER A 128 -11.79 -9.23 2.06
CA SER A 128 -10.94 -8.03 1.97
C SER A 128 -10.02 -8.09 0.74
N LEU A 129 -9.30 -9.20 0.55
CA LEU A 129 -8.37 -9.34 -0.57
C LEU A 129 -9.08 -9.38 -1.93
N LEU A 130 -10.22 -10.10 -2.02
CA LEU A 130 -11.03 -10.13 -3.25
C LEU A 130 -11.62 -8.75 -3.58
N GLN A 131 -12.12 -8.03 -2.59
CA GLN A 131 -12.64 -6.69 -2.78
C GLN A 131 -11.55 -5.71 -3.22
N ALA A 132 -10.34 -5.81 -2.64
CA ALA A 132 -9.19 -5.02 -3.06
C ALA A 132 -8.85 -5.28 -4.53
N ARG A 133 -8.76 -6.56 -4.95
CA ARG A 133 -8.55 -6.94 -6.35
C ARG A 133 -9.60 -6.32 -7.27
N GLN A 134 -10.87 -6.49 -6.93
CA GLN A 134 -11.99 -5.97 -7.73
C GLN A 134 -11.96 -4.45 -7.87
N LEU A 135 -11.64 -3.70 -6.79
CA LEU A 135 -11.53 -2.25 -6.84
C LEU A 135 -10.37 -1.81 -7.72
N VAL A 136 -9.19 -2.39 -7.51
CA VAL A 136 -7.96 -2.03 -8.24
C VAL A 136 -8.10 -2.32 -9.74
N GLU A 137 -8.77 -3.41 -10.13
CA GLU A 137 -9.04 -3.75 -11.53
C GLU A 137 -9.92 -2.72 -12.25
N THR A 138 -10.67 -1.89 -11.52
CA THR A 138 -11.46 -0.79 -12.12
C THR A 138 -10.65 0.47 -12.42
N TRP A 139 -9.41 0.58 -11.94
CA TRP A 139 -8.57 1.76 -12.04
C TRP A 139 -7.49 1.59 -13.10
N ASP A 140 -7.64 2.29 -14.23
CA ASP A 140 -6.67 2.26 -15.33
C ASP A 140 -5.30 2.86 -14.95
N TRP A 141 -5.24 3.67 -13.90
CA TRP A 141 -4.04 4.23 -13.32
C TRP A 141 -3.38 3.36 -12.25
N ALA A 142 -4.02 2.28 -11.81
CA ALA A 142 -3.39 1.35 -10.89
C ALA A 142 -2.26 0.57 -11.56
N GLY A 143 -1.19 0.35 -10.81
CA GLY A 143 -0.11 -0.59 -11.11
C GLY A 143 -0.38 -1.96 -10.44
N PRO A 144 0.67 -2.75 -10.20
CA PRO A 144 0.55 -4.02 -9.51
C PRO A 144 -0.08 -3.88 -8.12
N LEU A 145 -0.90 -4.87 -7.76
CA LEU A 145 -1.39 -5.11 -6.40
C LEU A 145 -0.65 -6.34 -5.86
N ILE A 146 0.13 -6.15 -4.80
CA ILE A 146 0.93 -7.19 -4.16
C ILE A 146 0.31 -7.49 -2.79
N PHE A 147 -0.13 -8.74 -2.59
CA PHE A 147 -0.69 -9.15 -1.32
C PHE A 147 0.40 -9.47 -0.29
N TYR A 148 0.29 -8.89 0.87
CA TYR A 148 1.10 -9.17 2.06
C TYR A 148 0.27 -10.04 3.01
N GLU A 149 0.62 -11.34 3.16
CA GLU A 149 1.74 -12.02 2.54
C GLU A 149 1.33 -13.44 2.08
N PHE A 150 2.24 -14.19 1.47
CA PHE A 150 1.92 -15.54 0.99
C PHE A 150 1.67 -16.51 2.15
N ARG A 151 2.58 -16.56 3.15
CA ARG A 151 2.55 -17.53 4.24
C ARG A 151 2.66 -16.84 5.58
N ASP A 152 1.87 -17.29 6.57
CA ASP A 152 1.99 -16.84 7.95
C ASP A 152 3.44 -16.92 8.44
N ALA A 153 3.94 -15.82 9.03
CA ALA A 153 5.30 -15.73 9.53
C ALA A 153 5.53 -16.59 10.79
N GLY A 154 4.45 -16.99 11.47
CA GLY A 154 4.51 -17.81 12.66
C GLY A 154 3.21 -18.51 13.00
N THR A 155 3.06 -18.92 14.27
CA THR A 155 1.90 -19.68 14.75
C THR A 155 1.24 -19.07 15.99
N ASP A 156 1.71 -17.92 16.46
CA ASP A 156 1.05 -17.21 17.57
C ASP A 156 -0.15 -16.42 17.03
N PRO A 157 -1.39 -16.82 17.35
CA PRO A 157 -2.58 -16.13 16.84
C PRO A 157 -2.79 -14.76 17.48
N ALA A 158 -2.09 -14.41 18.56
CA ALA A 158 -2.18 -13.12 19.21
C ALA A 158 -1.21 -12.09 18.60
N ASP A 159 -0.17 -12.54 17.92
CA ASP A 159 0.77 -11.66 17.21
C ASP A 159 0.25 -11.39 15.79
N LEU A 160 -0.20 -10.15 15.57
CA LEU A 160 -0.79 -9.73 14.31
C LEU A 160 0.14 -10.00 13.12
N GLU A 161 1.44 -9.68 13.27
CA GLU A 161 2.44 -9.79 12.21
C GLU A 161 2.73 -11.23 11.77
N GLN A 162 2.36 -12.20 12.60
CA GLN A 162 2.54 -13.62 12.27
C GLN A 162 1.38 -14.21 11.44
N ASN A 163 0.31 -13.44 11.16
CA ASN A 163 -0.95 -14.00 10.68
C ASN A 163 -1.50 -13.34 9.39
N PHE A 164 -0.66 -12.66 8.61
CA PHE A 164 -1.07 -12.04 7.34
C PHE A 164 -1.15 -13.02 6.16
N GLY A 165 -0.55 -14.21 6.27
CA GLY A 165 -0.51 -15.18 5.19
C GLY A 165 -1.88 -15.53 4.62
N VAL A 166 -1.94 -15.79 3.32
CA VAL A 166 -3.08 -16.48 2.69
C VAL A 166 -2.95 -18.00 2.83
N VAL A 167 -1.79 -18.45 3.29
CA VAL A 167 -1.45 -19.83 3.63
C VAL A 167 -0.92 -19.83 5.06
N ARG A 168 -1.34 -20.81 5.88
CA ARG A 168 -0.84 -20.93 7.25
C ARG A 168 0.63 -21.37 7.30
N ALA A 169 1.24 -21.26 8.45
CA ALA A 169 2.63 -21.66 8.68
C ALA A 169 2.91 -23.15 8.31
N ASP A 170 1.93 -24.02 8.41
CA ASP A 170 1.98 -25.44 8.04
C ASP A 170 1.65 -25.72 6.56
N LEU A 171 1.49 -24.65 5.75
CA LEU A 171 1.13 -24.66 4.32
C LEU A 171 -0.33 -25.05 4.03
N THR A 172 -1.20 -25.16 5.02
CA THR A 172 -2.64 -25.27 4.77
C THR A 172 -3.21 -23.94 4.29
N LEU A 173 -4.13 -24.00 3.32
CA LEU A 173 -4.76 -22.80 2.79
C LEU A 173 -5.74 -22.20 3.79
N LYS A 174 -5.74 -20.86 3.90
CA LYS A 174 -6.86 -20.12 4.47
C LYS A 174 -7.93 -19.88 3.36
N ASP A 175 -9.10 -19.38 3.74
CA ASP A 175 -10.16 -19.03 2.77
C ASP A 175 -9.64 -18.09 1.66
N ALA A 176 -8.79 -17.13 2.02
CA ALA A 176 -8.14 -16.23 1.08
C ALA A 176 -7.25 -16.97 0.08
N GLY A 177 -6.48 -17.96 0.53
CA GLY A 177 -5.63 -18.78 -0.34
C GLY A 177 -6.44 -19.67 -1.30
N VAL A 178 -7.66 -20.06 -0.93
CA VAL A 178 -8.59 -20.75 -1.82
C VAL A 178 -9.17 -19.77 -2.84
N ALA A 179 -9.65 -18.62 -2.39
CA ALA A 179 -10.36 -17.63 -3.20
C ALA A 179 -9.46 -16.92 -4.24
N LEU A 180 -8.16 -16.79 -3.98
CA LEU A 180 -7.21 -16.15 -4.91
C LEU A 180 -6.68 -17.08 -6.01
N LYS A 181 -7.03 -18.38 -5.98
CA LYS A 181 -6.64 -19.32 -7.03
C LYS A 181 -7.48 -19.20 -8.30
N ASP A 182 -8.70 -18.66 -8.16
CA ASP A 182 -9.66 -18.45 -9.23
C ASP A 182 -9.54 -17.02 -9.79
#